data_dbc025346d8abb40857a5fcf6c0a39e5
#
_entry.id   dbc025346d8abb40857a5fcf6c0a39e5
#
_cell.length_a   1.000
_cell.length_b   1.000
_cell.length_c   1.000
_cell.angle_alpha   90.00
_cell.angle_beta   90.00
_cell.angle_gamma   90.00
#
_symmetry.space_group_name_H-M   'P 1'
#
loop_
_entity.id
_entity.type
_entity.pdbx_description
1 polymer ?
#
loop_
_entity_poly.entity_id
_entity_poly.type
_entity_poly.pdbx_seq_one_letter_code
_entity_poly.pdbx_strand_id
1 'polypeptide(L)'
;MFKSLFLTAAILAVAATPAFAESACGPTPIGPAIPSASDEASKPVETARADVFAVYHQVKAFQAALKPYRDCLLSEGKTDQTALADATSKKDKAKIASLKQSLEDRQKIYDGTIDTEQQVATDFNNLHTAQCTRDTDLSVCPKKQ
;
A
#
# COMPACT_ATOMS: atom_id res chain seq x y z
N MET A 1 37.73 3.84 58.97
CA MET A 1 36.63 4.46 58.24
C MET A 1 36.89 4.23 56.75
N PHE A 2 36.35 3.14 56.18
CA PHE A 2 36.48 2.84 54.72
C PHE A 2 35.11 3.14 54.09
N LYS A 3 35.08 4.15 53.16
CA LYS A 3 33.93 4.46 52.34
C LYS A 3 34.04 3.63 51.07
N SER A 4 33.17 2.62 50.91
CA SER A 4 33.00 1.86 49.68
C SER A 4 32.22 2.71 48.65
N LEU A 5 32.85 3.01 47.52
CA LEU A 5 32.19 3.59 46.36
C LEU A 5 31.61 2.43 45.52
N PHE A 6 30.28 2.31 45.46
CA PHE A 6 29.60 1.42 44.53
C PHE A 6 29.46 2.14 43.16
N LEU A 7 30.20 1.64 42.18
CA LEU A 7 30.11 2.07 40.78
C LEU A 7 28.98 1.27 40.10
N THR A 8 27.81 1.87 39.94
CA THR A 8 26.72 1.27 39.18
C THR A 8 26.96 1.49 37.68
N ALA A 9 27.33 0.42 36.97
CA ALA A 9 27.41 0.42 35.51
C ALA A 9 25.98 0.30 34.93
N ALA A 10 25.48 1.38 34.30
CA ALA A 10 24.24 1.34 33.56
C ALA A 10 24.50 0.71 32.18
N ILE A 11 23.97 -0.49 31.95
CA ILE A 11 24.00 -1.14 30.63
C ILE A 11 22.89 -0.52 29.80
N LEU A 12 23.25 0.33 28.83
CA LEU A 12 22.32 0.79 27.77
C LEU A 12 22.09 -0.39 26.81
N ALA A 13 20.94 -1.04 26.92
CA ALA A 13 20.46 -1.95 25.90
C ALA A 13 20.01 -1.13 24.68
N VAL A 14 20.83 -1.06 23.66
CA VAL A 14 20.43 -0.55 22.34
C VAL A 14 19.49 -1.58 21.72
N ALA A 15 18.18 -1.31 21.76
CA ALA A 15 17.21 -2.06 21.01
C ALA A 15 17.47 -1.81 19.51
N ALA A 16 18.07 -2.79 18.84
CA ALA A 16 18.17 -2.80 17.38
C ALA A 16 16.75 -3.00 16.84
N THR A 17 16.09 -1.89 16.48
CA THR A 17 14.89 -1.95 15.65
C THR A 17 15.29 -2.61 14.32
N PRO A 18 14.57 -3.65 13.84
CA PRO A 18 14.80 -4.16 12.50
C PRO A 18 14.55 -3.01 11.53
N ALA A 19 15.61 -2.50 10.91
CA ALA A 19 15.49 -1.62 9.77
C ALA A 19 14.90 -2.49 8.65
N PHE A 20 13.58 -2.41 8.49
CA PHE A 20 12.99 -2.82 7.22
C PHE A 20 13.72 -2.02 6.15
N ALA A 21 14.42 -2.72 5.27
CA ALA A 21 15.05 -2.08 4.13
C ALA A 21 13.92 -1.38 3.37
N GLU A 22 13.89 -0.04 3.49
CA GLU A 22 12.92 0.78 2.79
C GLU A 22 13.09 0.45 1.30
N SER A 23 12.03 -0.04 0.66
CA SER A 23 12.08 -0.39 -0.77
C SER A 23 12.54 0.85 -1.55
N ALA A 24 13.49 0.70 -2.45
CA ALA A 24 13.93 1.79 -3.33
C ALA A 24 12.78 2.35 -4.19
N CYS A 25 11.64 1.65 -4.22
CA CYS A 25 10.43 2.07 -4.90
C CYS A 25 9.65 3.19 -4.19
N GLY A 26 10.11 3.63 -3.02
CA GLY A 26 9.43 4.61 -2.22
C GLY A 26 8.24 4.05 -1.41
N PRO A 27 7.42 4.92 -0.81
CA PRO A 27 6.29 4.49 0.00
C PRO A 27 5.19 3.86 -0.86
N THR A 28 4.53 2.83 -0.32
CA THR A 28 3.37 2.21 -0.95
C THR A 28 2.27 3.24 -1.18
N PRO A 29 1.73 3.37 -2.41
CA PRO A 29 0.59 4.24 -2.66
C PRO A 29 -0.60 3.88 -1.76
N ILE A 30 -1.19 4.90 -1.14
CA ILE A 30 -2.32 4.74 -0.22
C ILE A 30 -3.62 4.94 -1.00
N GLY A 31 -4.54 3.97 -0.92
CA GLY A 31 -5.86 4.10 -1.51
C GLY A 31 -6.66 5.26 -0.89
N PRO A 32 -7.47 5.97 -1.69
CA PRO A 32 -8.33 7.03 -1.16
C PRO A 32 -9.39 6.45 -0.22
N ALA A 33 -9.80 7.24 0.77
CA ALA A 33 -10.97 6.93 1.57
C ALA A 33 -12.23 7.13 0.71
N ILE A 34 -13.03 6.08 0.55
CA ILE A 34 -14.29 6.13 -0.18
C ILE A 34 -15.43 6.34 0.84
N PRO A 35 -16.24 7.41 0.71
CA PRO A 35 -17.41 7.60 1.57
C PRO A 35 -18.41 6.44 1.42
N SER A 36 -19.13 6.13 2.48
CA SER A 36 -20.17 5.10 2.39
C SER A 36 -21.35 5.60 1.54
N ALA A 37 -22.00 4.67 0.82
CA ALA A 37 -23.17 4.99 0.03
C ALA A 37 -24.32 5.55 0.90
N SER A 38 -24.42 5.13 2.17
CA SER A 38 -25.43 5.62 3.12
C SER A 38 -25.18 7.06 3.55
N ASP A 39 -23.92 7.43 3.78
CA ASP A 39 -23.55 8.79 4.15
C ASP A 39 -23.85 9.75 2.99
N GLU A 40 -23.48 9.36 1.78
CA GLU A 40 -23.76 10.16 0.58
C GLU A 40 -25.27 10.23 0.28
N ALA A 41 -26.04 9.18 0.55
CA ALA A 41 -27.47 9.18 0.36
C ALA A 41 -28.21 10.19 1.25
N SER A 42 -27.64 10.58 2.37
CA SER A 42 -28.19 11.60 3.28
C SER A 42 -28.00 13.03 2.78
N LYS A 43 -27.11 13.25 1.81
CA LYS A 43 -26.80 14.58 1.26
C LYS A 43 -27.73 14.95 0.09
N PRO A 44 -27.86 16.27 -0.24
CA PRO A 44 -28.48 16.70 -1.49
C PRO A 44 -27.79 16.02 -2.70
N VAL A 45 -28.58 15.71 -3.74
CA VAL A 45 -28.07 14.97 -4.93
C VAL A 45 -26.88 15.65 -5.58
N GLU A 46 -26.91 16.97 -5.72
CA GLU A 46 -25.83 17.75 -6.33
C GLU A 46 -24.55 17.71 -5.49
N THR A 47 -24.66 17.74 -4.16
CA THR A 47 -23.52 17.65 -3.25
C THR A 47 -22.88 16.26 -3.35
N ALA A 48 -23.70 15.20 -3.25
CA ALA A 48 -23.21 13.84 -3.37
C ALA A 48 -22.60 13.57 -4.77
N ARG A 49 -23.15 14.14 -5.83
CA ARG A 49 -22.57 14.08 -7.18
C ARG A 49 -21.16 14.67 -7.22
N ALA A 50 -20.98 15.85 -6.62
CA ALA A 50 -19.67 16.51 -6.55
C ALA A 50 -18.66 15.68 -5.77
N ASP A 51 -19.08 15.06 -4.65
CA ASP A 51 -18.26 14.18 -3.83
C ASP A 51 -17.85 12.93 -4.60
N VAL A 52 -18.79 12.25 -5.28
CA VAL A 52 -18.50 11.08 -6.14
C VAL A 52 -17.49 11.43 -7.23
N PHE A 53 -17.62 12.61 -7.85
CA PHE A 53 -16.70 13.07 -8.88
C PHE A 53 -15.30 13.36 -8.32
N ALA A 54 -15.21 13.96 -7.14
CA ALA A 54 -13.94 14.19 -6.45
C ALA A 54 -13.25 12.86 -6.11
N VAL A 55 -14.02 11.88 -5.59
CA VAL A 55 -13.52 10.53 -5.29
C VAL A 55 -13.05 9.83 -6.55
N TYR A 56 -13.77 9.94 -7.67
CA TYR A 56 -13.34 9.38 -8.95
C TYR A 56 -11.93 9.85 -9.34
N HIS A 57 -11.66 11.16 -9.21
CA HIS A 57 -10.31 11.69 -9.50
C HIS A 57 -9.25 11.13 -8.57
N GLN A 58 -9.55 10.96 -7.29
CA GLN A 58 -8.64 10.36 -6.32
C GLN A 58 -8.35 8.88 -6.64
N VAL A 59 -9.38 8.11 -7.02
CA VAL A 59 -9.22 6.71 -7.48
C VAL A 59 -8.33 6.65 -8.71
N LYS A 60 -8.54 7.53 -9.70
CA LYS A 60 -7.71 7.57 -10.91
C LYS A 60 -6.25 7.93 -10.59
N ALA A 61 -6.02 8.88 -9.69
CA ALA A 61 -4.67 9.25 -9.26
C ALA A 61 -3.98 8.10 -8.54
N PHE A 62 -4.69 7.40 -7.65
CA PHE A 62 -4.20 6.21 -6.96
C PHE A 62 -3.81 5.10 -7.95
N GLN A 63 -4.69 4.76 -8.90
CA GLN A 63 -4.40 3.77 -9.93
C GLN A 63 -3.19 4.14 -10.78
N ALA A 64 -3.04 5.42 -11.13
CA ALA A 64 -1.89 5.91 -11.87
C ALA A 64 -0.57 5.78 -11.08
N ALA A 65 -0.62 5.92 -9.75
CA ALA A 65 0.55 5.75 -8.88
C ALA A 65 0.93 4.26 -8.68
N LEU A 66 -0.04 3.34 -8.72
CA LEU A 66 0.20 1.91 -8.52
C LEU A 66 1.06 1.29 -9.62
N LYS A 67 0.84 1.67 -10.87
CA LYS A 67 1.56 1.05 -12.00
C LYS A 67 3.08 1.20 -11.87
N PRO A 68 3.66 2.42 -11.77
CA PRO A 68 5.11 2.59 -11.66
C PRO A 68 5.66 1.98 -10.36
N TYR A 69 4.89 1.99 -9.27
CA TYR A 69 5.28 1.35 -8.03
C TYR A 69 5.43 -0.17 -8.18
N ARG A 70 4.43 -0.83 -8.77
CA ARG A 70 4.46 -2.28 -9.06
C ARG A 70 5.57 -2.66 -10.04
N ASP A 71 5.77 -1.86 -11.10
CA ASP A 71 6.85 -2.06 -12.06
C ASP A 71 8.23 -2.01 -11.37
N CYS A 72 8.41 -1.08 -10.42
CA CYS A 72 9.61 -0.98 -9.60
C CYS A 72 9.80 -2.23 -8.72
N LEU A 73 8.76 -2.67 -7.98
CA LEU A 73 8.82 -3.88 -7.15
C LEU A 73 9.24 -5.12 -7.96
N LEU A 74 8.69 -5.27 -9.16
CA LEU A 74 9.04 -6.35 -10.07
C LEU A 74 10.50 -6.26 -10.55
N SER A 75 10.99 -5.06 -10.83
CA SER A 75 12.39 -4.82 -11.22
C SER A 75 13.36 -5.17 -10.10
N GLU A 76 13.08 -4.73 -8.87
CA GLU A 76 13.88 -5.10 -7.69
C GLU A 76 13.83 -6.62 -7.44
N GLY A 77 12.65 -7.24 -7.58
CA GLY A 77 12.51 -8.69 -7.45
C GLY A 77 13.39 -9.48 -8.44
N LYS A 78 13.50 -9.02 -9.69
CA LYS A 78 14.42 -9.61 -10.67
C LYS A 78 15.89 -9.47 -10.25
N THR A 79 16.26 -8.34 -9.69
CA THR A 79 17.62 -8.09 -9.17
C THR A 79 17.91 -9.05 -8.01
N ASP A 80 16.99 -9.20 -7.06
CA ASP A 80 17.13 -10.12 -5.94
C ASP A 80 17.21 -11.59 -6.40
N GLN A 81 16.42 -11.99 -7.40
CA GLN A 81 16.50 -13.33 -7.99
C GLN A 81 17.86 -13.62 -8.62
N THR A 82 18.44 -12.64 -9.32
CA THR A 82 19.80 -12.77 -9.90
C THR A 82 20.84 -12.90 -8.79
N ALA A 83 20.75 -12.07 -7.75
CA ALA A 83 21.64 -12.13 -6.59
C ALA A 83 21.51 -13.46 -5.83
N LEU A 84 20.27 -14.02 -5.75
CA LEU A 84 20.01 -15.32 -5.12
C LEU A 84 20.68 -16.45 -5.89
N ALA A 85 20.64 -16.43 -7.21
CA ALA A 85 21.33 -17.41 -8.05
C ALA A 85 22.86 -17.36 -7.83
N ASP A 86 23.45 -16.16 -7.78
CA ASP A 86 24.89 -15.98 -7.50
C ASP A 86 25.26 -16.45 -6.08
N ALA A 87 24.48 -16.06 -5.06
CA ALA A 87 24.70 -16.51 -3.67
C ALA A 87 24.58 -18.04 -3.53
N THR A 88 23.67 -18.66 -4.29
CA THR A 88 23.50 -20.12 -4.31
C THR A 88 24.72 -20.80 -4.91
N SER A 89 25.28 -20.28 -6.01
CA SER A 89 26.49 -20.81 -6.63
C SER A 89 27.71 -20.74 -5.69
N LYS A 90 27.76 -19.69 -4.88
CA LYS A 90 28.81 -19.44 -3.87
C LYS A 90 28.55 -20.15 -2.53
N LYS A 91 27.42 -20.83 -2.38
CA LYS A 91 26.98 -21.48 -1.15
C LYS A 91 26.90 -20.55 0.07
N ASP A 92 26.61 -19.27 -0.16
CA ASP A 92 26.46 -18.25 0.90
C ASP A 92 25.08 -18.37 1.55
N LYS A 93 24.99 -19.18 2.60
CA LYS A 93 23.72 -19.47 3.29
C LYS A 93 23.06 -18.23 3.90
N ALA A 94 23.84 -17.29 4.45
CA ALA A 94 23.30 -16.09 5.07
C ALA A 94 22.65 -15.18 4.02
N LYS A 95 23.32 -14.96 2.90
CA LYS A 95 22.81 -14.16 1.79
C LYS A 95 21.59 -14.80 1.13
N ILE A 96 21.62 -16.14 0.96
CA ILE A 96 20.46 -16.88 0.44
C ILE A 96 19.22 -16.67 1.33
N ALA A 97 19.37 -16.79 2.66
CA ALA A 97 18.24 -16.59 3.59
C ALA A 97 17.68 -15.17 3.51
N SER A 98 18.55 -14.16 3.52
CA SER A 98 18.17 -12.74 3.42
C SER A 98 17.45 -12.42 2.10
N LEU A 99 17.95 -12.92 0.97
CA LEU A 99 17.34 -12.66 -0.35
C LEU A 99 15.99 -13.37 -0.51
N LYS A 100 15.82 -14.56 0.04
CA LYS A 100 14.51 -15.24 0.07
C LYS A 100 13.50 -14.42 0.88
N GLN A 101 13.88 -13.95 2.06
CA GLN A 101 13.01 -13.10 2.87
C GLN A 101 12.63 -11.81 2.13
N SER A 102 13.60 -11.15 1.48
CA SER A 102 13.34 -9.94 0.67
C SER A 102 12.33 -10.20 -0.45
N LEU A 103 12.46 -11.32 -1.16
CA LEU A 103 11.52 -11.72 -2.22
C LEU A 103 10.11 -11.99 -1.68
N GLU A 104 10.00 -12.68 -0.54
CA GLU A 104 8.72 -12.95 0.11
C GLU A 104 8.04 -11.67 0.59
N ASP A 105 8.77 -10.75 1.21
CA ASP A 105 8.23 -9.49 1.70
C ASP A 105 7.78 -8.60 0.54
N ARG A 106 8.55 -8.56 -0.55
CA ARG A 106 8.20 -7.84 -1.78
C ARG A 106 6.94 -8.40 -2.43
N GLN A 107 6.80 -9.74 -2.47
CA GLN A 107 5.59 -10.37 -2.99
C GLN A 107 4.36 -9.98 -2.15
N LYS A 108 4.46 -10.00 -0.82
CA LYS A 108 3.37 -9.57 0.07
C LYS A 108 2.96 -8.12 -0.17
N ILE A 109 3.95 -7.24 -0.36
CA ILE A 109 3.69 -5.82 -0.67
C ILE A 109 2.96 -5.72 -2.02
N TYR A 110 3.43 -6.42 -3.04
CA TYR A 110 2.82 -6.42 -4.38
C TYR A 110 1.36 -6.90 -4.31
N ASP A 111 1.11 -8.04 -3.67
CA ASP A 111 -0.23 -8.62 -3.51
C ASP A 111 -1.14 -7.67 -2.72
N GLY A 112 -0.65 -7.07 -1.64
CA GLY A 112 -1.39 -6.08 -0.86
C GLY A 112 -1.80 -4.85 -1.67
N THR A 113 -1.01 -4.46 -2.69
CA THR A 113 -1.44 -3.37 -3.61
C THR A 113 -2.59 -3.79 -4.51
N ILE A 114 -2.64 -5.07 -4.93
CA ILE A 114 -3.74 -5.61 -5.73
C ILE A 114 -5.02 -5.65 -4.90
N ASP A 115 -4.94 -6.18 -3.67
CA ASP A 115 -6.08 -6.25 -2.77
C ASP A 115 -6.65 -4.85 -2.46
N THR A 116 -5.77 -3.89 -2.20
CA THR A 116 -6.17 -2.50 -1.95
C THR A 116 -6.86 -1.89 -3.18
N GLU A 117 -6.32 -2.11 -4.38
CA GLU A 117 -6.95 -1.60 -5.61
C GLU A 117 -8.32 -2.22 -5.85
N GLN A 118 -8.49 -3.52 -5.63
CA GLN A 118 -9.76 -4.21 -5.75
C GLN A 118 -10.79 -3.68 -4.75
N GLN A 119 -10.37 -3.45 -3.50
CA GLN A 119 -11.24 -2.88 -2.47
C GLN A 119 -11.69 -1.48 -2.85
N VAL A 120 -10.75 -0.59 -3.23
CA VAL A 120 -11.06 0.78 -3.68
C VAL A 120 -12.01 0.77 -4.88
N ALA A 121 -11.80 -0.12 -5.85
CA ALA A 121 -12.68 -0.24 -7.02
C ALA A 121 -14.08 -0.72 -6.62
N THR A 122 -14.17 -1.68 -5.72
CA THR A 122 -15.46 -2.20 -5.21
C THR A 122 -16.23 -1.12 -4.46
N ASP A 123 -15.57 -0.43 -3.54
CA ASP A 123 -16.20 0.62 -2.73
C ASP A 123 -16.66 1.79 -3.60
N PHE A 124 -15.83 2.21 -4.55
CA PHE A 124 -16.20 3.25 -5.51
C PHE A 124 -17.38 2.84 -6.40
N ASN A 125 -17.40 1.61 -6.90
CA ASN A 125 -18.52 1.11 -7.72
C ASN A 125 -19.83 1.07 -6.92
N ASN A 126 -19.77 0.67 -5.64
CA ASN A 126 -20.94 0.68 -4.76
C ASN A 126 -21.46 2.11 -4.53
N LEU A 127 -20.56 3.04 -4.23
CA LEU A 127 -20.89 4.47 -4.07
C LEU A 127 -21.49 5.05 -5.36
N HIS A 128 -20.87 4.84 -6.49
CA HIS A 128 -21.31 5.32 -7.80
C HIS A 128 -22.68 4.74 -8.18
N THR A 129 -22.86 3.44 -7.97
CA THR A 129 -24.16 2.76 -8.22
C THR A 129 -25.27 3.36 -7.37
N ALA A 130 -25.01 3.55 -6.06
CA ALA A 130 -25.99 4.16 -5.16
C ALA A 130 -26.33 5.60 -5.58
N GLN A 131 -25.36 6.40 -5.99
CA GLN A 131 -25.62 7.74 -6.52
C GLN A 131 -26.48 7.68 -7.77
N CYS A 132 -26.20 6.79 -8.71
CA CYS A 132 -26.93 6.65 -9.97
C CYS A 132 -28.36 6.04 -9.82
N THR A 133 -28.76 5.59 -8.65
CA THR A 133 -30.16 5.24 -8.37
C THR A 133 -31.04 6.46 -8.14
N ARG A 134 -30.46 7.58 -7.74
CA ARG A 134 -31.14 8.82 -7.35
C ARG A 134 -30.80 10.03 -8.22
N ASP A 135 -29.75 9.92 -9.03
CA ASP A 135 -29.27 10.99 -9.90
C ASP A 135 -29.62 10.67 -11.36
N THR A 136 -30.18 11.63 -12.06
CA THR A 136 -30.57 11.53 -13.47
C THR A 136 -29.58 12.18 -14.42
N ASP A 137 -28.49 12.74 -13.90
CA ASP A 137 -27.45 13.35 -14.71
C ASP A 137 -26.67 12.28 -15.48
N LEU A 138 -26.87 12.25 -16.78
CA LEU A 138 -26.29 11.25 -17.69
C LEU A 138 -24.77 11.43 -17.90
N SER A 139 -24.19 12.54 -17.48
CA SER A 139 -22.74 12.75 -17.54
C SER A 139 -21.98 11.91 -16.50
N VAL A 140 -22.66 11.58 -15.40
CA VAL A 140 -22.10 10.79 -14.29
C VAL A 140 -22.72 9.38 -14.27
N CYS A 141 -23.99 9.26 -14.62
CA CYS A 141 -24.79 8.04 -14.53
C CYS A 141 -25.32 7.63 -15.92
N PRO A 142 -24.55 6.86 -16.68
CA PRO A 142 -24.98 6.42 -18.01
C PRO A 142 -26.25 5.58 -17.91
N LYS A 143 -27.15 5.71 -18.90
CA LYS A 143 -28.38 4.92 -18.96
C LYS A 143 -28.05 3.44 -18.93
N LYS A 144 -28.76 2.69 -18.07
CA LYS A 144 -28.75 1.22 -18.15
C LYS A 144 -29.26 0.81 -19.54
N GLN A 145 -28.40 0.13 -20.29
CA GLN A 145 -28.78 -0.50 -21.57
C GLN A 145 -29.65 -1.72 -21.30
#